data_dada93cc02dfda19c3240c89c878d534
#
_entry.id   dada93cc02dfda19c3240c89c878d534
#
_cell.length_a   1.000
_cell.length_b   1.000
_cell.length_c   1.000
_cell.angle_alpha   90.00
_cell.angle_beta   90.00
_cell.angle_gamma   90.00
#
_symmetry.space_group_name_H-M   'P 1'
#
loop_
_entity.id
_entity.type
_entity.pdbx_description
1 polymer ?
#
loop_
_entity_poly.entity_id
_entity_poly.type
_entity_poly.pdbx_seq_one_letter_code
_entity_poly.pdbx_strand_id
1 'polypeptide(L)'
;MDFVTPWISMEKIPHLLVHNRRDNVGVVVVENLAAGTDMFCVVTEDNSEFRSVVNQNVPIGHKVALQDLAVGDTVVKYGQDIGRIVTTVRKGDHVHTHNLKTKRW
;
A
#
# COMPACT_ATOMS: atom_id res chain seq x y z
N MET A 1 -15.97 14.32 -28.17
CA MET A 1 -15.64 13.63 -27.76
C MET A 1 -14.36 13.44 -27.32
N ASP A 2 -13.53 14.00 -27.44
CA ASP A 2 -12.29 13.91 -27.06
C ASP A 2 -12.08 13.92 -25.61
N PHE A 3 -12.84 14.54 -24.87
CA PHE A 3 -12.62 14.53 -23.49
C PHE A 3 -12.96 13.19 -22.91
N VAL A 4 -13.31 12.28 -23.69
CA VAL A 4 -13.48 10.93 -23.23
C VAL A 4 -12.22 10.42 -22.54
N THR A 5 -11.06 10.78 -23.05
CA THR A 5 -9.81 10.33 -22.47
C THR A 5 -9.62 10.72 -21.01
N PRO A 6 -9.88 11.96 -20.62
CA PRO A 6 -9.79 12.31 -19.20
C PRO A 6 -10.73 11.48 -18.35
N TRP A 7 -11.92 11.19 -18.86
CA TRP A 7 -12.85 10.39 -18.08
C TRP A 7 -12.32 9.01 -17.80
N ILE A 8 -11.70 8.38 -18.79
CA ILE A 8 -11.12 7.08 -18.63
C ILE A 8 -10.03 7.12 -17.58
N SER A 9 -9.23 8.17 -17.60
CA SER A 9 -8.18 8.33 -16.58
C SER A 9 -8.75 8.40 -15.18
N MET A 10 -9.87 9.09 -15.02
CA MET A 10 -10.45 9.22 -13.70
C MET A 10 -10.99 7.91 -13.18
N GLU A 11 -11.42 7.00 -14.06
CA GLU A 11 -11.87 5.70 -13.62
C GLU A 11 -10.73 4.83 -13.10
N LYS A 12 -9.50 5.25 -13.35
CA LYS A 12 -8.32 4.50 -12.93
C LYS A 12 -7.55 5.19 -11.84
N ILE A 13 -8.24 5.91 -10.98
CA ILE A 13 -7.59 6.53 -9.83
C ILE A 13 -7.21 5.43 -8.85
N PRO A 14 -5.94 5.29 -8.50
CA PRO A 14 -5.51 4.21 -7.62
C PRO A 14 -5.95 4.46 -6.17
N HIS A 15 -6.17 3.39 -5.46
CA HIS A 15 -6.38 3.42 -4.01
C HIS A 15 -5.03 3.40 -3.29
N LEU A 16 -4.05 2.71 -3.87
CA LEU A 16 -2.77 2.44 -3.23
C LEU A 16 -1.64 2.69 -4.22
N LEU A 17 -0.59 3.35 -3.78
CA LEU A 17 0.63 3.55 -4.58
C LEU A 17 1.78 2.78 -3.96
N VAL A 18 2.54 2.10 -4.81
CA VAL A 18 3.75 1.38 -4.44
C VAL A 18 4.87 2.01 -5.26
N HIS A 19 5.95 2.44 -4.64
CA HIS A 19 6.98 3.16 -5.37
C HIS A 19 7.92 2.27 -6.14
N ASN A 20 8.27 1.11 -5.58
CA ASN A 20 9.28 0.23 -6.14
C ASN A 20 8.79 -1.19 -6.05
N ARG A 21 9.16 -2.03 -7.03
CA ARG A 21 8.74 -3.42 -7.03
C ARG A 21 9.26 -4.22 -5.83
N ARG A 22 10.31 -3.74 -5.19
CA ARG A 22 10.85 -4.40 -4.01
C ARG A 22 10.16 -3.98 -2.72
N ASP A 23 9.26 -3.01 -2.79
CA ASP A 23 8.52 -2.56 -1.61
C ASP A 23 7.55 -3.66 -1.19
N ASN A 24 7.41 -3.85 0.12
CA ASN A 24 6.43 -4.80 0.66
C ASN A 24 5.27 -4.10 1.36
N VAL A 25 5.21 -2.79 1.24
CA VAL A 25 4.05 -1.99 1.66
C VAL A 25 3.74 -0.96 0.59
N GLY A 26 2.46 -0.56 0.51
CA GLY A 26 2.02 0.55 -0.32
C GLY A 26 1.39 1.61 0.55
N VAL A 27 1.18 2.80 0.00
CA VAL A 27 0.60 3.94 0.71
C VAL A 27 -0.79 4.21 0.17
N VAL A 28 -1.76 4.35 1.09
CA VAL A 28 -3.14 4.65 0.74
C VAL A 28 -3.24 6.11 0.31
N VAL A 29 -3.83 6.36 -0.85
CA VAL A 29 -3.94 7.71 -1.42
C VAL A 29 -5.39 8.14 -1.62
N VAL A 30 -6.34 7.43 -1.04
CA VAL A 30 -7.76 7.82 -1.07
C VAL A 30 -8.27 7.91 0.35
N GLU A 31 -9.32 8.73 0.56
CA GLU A 31 -9.96 8.83 1.86
C GLU A 31 -10.99 7.72 2.01
N ASN A 32 -11.26 7.35 3.25
CA ASN A 32 -12.33 6.42 3.59
C ASN A 32 -12.19 5.04 2.95
N LEU A 33 -10.97 4.56 2.84
CA LEU A 33 -10.74 3.20 2.33
C LEU A 33 -11.26 2.20 3.35
N ALA A 34 -12.28 1.45 2.95
CA ALA A 34 -12.97 0.53 3.85
C ALA A 34 -12.48 -0.89 3.69
N ALA A 35 -12.53 -1.64 4.80
CA ALA A 35 -12.20 -3.06 4.80
C ALA A 35 -12.99 -3.79 3.71
N GLY A 36 -12.33 -4.70 3.02
CA GLY A 36 -12.95 -5.48 1.97
C GLY A 36 -12.89 -4.86 0.58
N THR A 37 -12.38 -3.64 0.47
CA THR A 37 -12.25 -2.99 -0.83
C THR A 37 -11.20 -3.74 -1.66
N ASP A 38 -11.55 -4.04 -2.92
CA ASP A 38 -10.61 -4.58 -3.89
C ASP A 38 -9.85 -3.39 -4.46
N MET A 39 -8.68 -3.11 -3.90
CA MET A 39 -7.92 -1.92 -4.24
C MET A 39 -7.31 -2.03 -5.63
N PHE A 40 -7.37 -0.95 -6.37
CA PHE A 40 -6.59 -0.77 -7.59
C PHE A 40 -5.24 -0.18 -7.16
N CYS A 41 -4.17 -0.88 -7.45
CA CYS A 41 -2.84 -0.52 -6.98
C CYS A 41 -1.91 -0.26 -8.17
N VAL A 42 -1.04 0.73 -8.03
CA VAL A 42 -0.10 1.10 -9.09
C VAL A 42 1.30 1.16 -8.52
N VAL A 43 2.25 0.52 -9.22
CA VAL A 43 3.68 0.65 -8.93
C VAL A 43 4.20 1.81 -9.75
N THR A 44 4.60 2.89 -9.09
CA THR A 44 4.96 4.11 -9.80
C THR A 44 6.28 4.01 -10.56
N GLU A 45 7.15 3.09 -10.16
CA GLU A 45 8.43 2.91 -10.83
C GLU A 45 8.27 2.56 -12.31
N ASP A 46 7.27 1.75 -12.64
CA ASP A 46 7.09 1.26 -14.00
C ASP A 46 5.65 1.30 -14.47
N ASN A 47 4.75 1.90 -13.70
CA ASN A 47 3.32 2.02 -14.00
C ASN A 47 2.61 0.68 -14.10
N SER A 48 3.16 -0.38 -13.52
CA SER A 48 2.44 -1.65 -13.48
C SER A 48 1.29 -1.56 -12.49
N GLU A 49 0.27 -2.39 -12.72
CA GLU A 49 -0.98 -2.35 -11.97
C GLU A 49 -1.26 -3.72 -11.39
N PHE A 50 -1.90 -3.74 -10.22
CA PHE A 50 -2.37 -4.98 -9.63
C PHE A 50 -3.54 -4.70 -8.70
N ARG A 51 -4.20 -5.75 -8.22
CA ARG A 51 -5.32 -5.63 -7.30
C ARG A 51 -4.96 -6.32 -6.00
N SER A 52 -5.48 -5.80 -4.91
CA SER A 52 -5.27 -6.39 -3.58
C SER A 52 -6.42 -5.96 -2.68
N VAL A 53 -6.90 -6.87 -1.85
CA VAL A 53 -8.02 -6.57 -0.94
C VAL A 53 -7.44 -6.05 0.36
N VAL A 54 -8.00 -4.95 0.85
CA VAL A 54 -7.60 -4.41 2.16
C VAL A 54 -8.46 -5.06 3.25
N ASN A 55 -7.84 -5.39 4.37
CA ASN A 55 -8.49 -6.15 5.43
C ASN A 55 -9.15 -5.29 6.50
N GLN A 56 -8.72 -4.04 6.64
CA GLN A 56 -9.25 -3.10 7.61
C GLN A 56 -9.52 -1.77 6.94
N ASN A 57 -10.21 -0.87 7.64
CA ASN A 57 -10.29 0.53 7.23
C ASN A 57 -8.90 1.13 7.43
N VAL A 58 -8.38 1.79 6.40
CA VAL A 58 -7.04 2.37 6.47
C VAL A 58 -7.11 3.85 6.08
N PRO A 59 -6.65 4.75 6.96
CA PRO A 59 -6.65 6.17 6.66
C PRO A 59 -5.69 6.51 5.52
N ILE A 60 -6.01 7.59 4.80
CA ILE A 60 -5.12 8.10 3.77
C ILE A 60 -3.75 8.40 4.36
N GLY A 61 -2.70 8.07 3.65
CA GLY A 61 -1.32 8.27 4.10
C GLY A 61 -0.75 7.13 4.89
N HIS A 62 -1.58 6.20 5.37
CA HIS A 62 -1.09 5.02 6.07
C HIS A 62 -0.73 3.92 5.06
N LYS A 63 -0.10 2.86 5.54
CA LYS A 63 0.43 1.80 4.68
C LYS A 63 -0.40 0.54 4.77
N VAL A 64 -0.36 -0.24 3.70
CA VAL A 64 -0.99 -1.57 3.63
C VAL A 64 0.08 -2.56 3.22
N ALA A 65 0.11 -3.71 3.89
CA ALA A 65 1.07 -4.77 3.57
C ALA A 65 0.72 -5.41 2.22
N LEU A 66 1.74 -5.64 1.41
CA LEU A 66 1.59 -6.27 0.10
C LEU A 66 1.81 -7.78 0.17
N GLN A 67 2.27 -8.26 1.31
CA GLN A 67 2.53 -9.68 1.57
C GLN A 67 2.44 -9.91 3.06
N ASP A 68 2.43 -11.17 3.47
CA ASP A 68 2.48 -11.52 4.88
C ASP A 68 3.86 -11.16 5.42
N LEU A 69 3.90 -10.55 6.60
CA LEU A 69 5.14 -10.16 7.25
C LEU A 69 5.10 -10.64 8.70
N ALA A 70 6.16 -11.33 9.10
CA ALA A 70 6.30 -11.84 10.46
C ALA A 70 7.05 -10.83 11.32
N VAL A 71 6.95 -10.99 12.64
CA VAL A 71 7.70 -10.18 13.58
C VAL A 71 9.19 -10.26 13.25
N GLY A 72 9.84 -9.13 13.15
CA GLY A 72 11.25 -9.02 12.80
C GLY A 72 11.50 -8.78 11.33
N ASP A 73 10.51 -9.00 10.47
CA ASP A 73 10.69 -8.76 9.03
C ASP A 73 10.93 -7.29 8.75
N THR A 74 11.80 -7.03 7.79
CA THR A 74 12.09 -5.68 7.34
C THR A 74 10.95 -5.15 6.50
N VAL A 75 10.54 -3.90 6.75
CA VAL A 75 9.58 -3.20 5.91
C VAL A 75 10.37 -2.37 4.91
N VAL A 76 10.05 -2.55 3.62
CA VAL A 76 10.75 -1.88 2.53
C VAL A 76 9.77 -0.92 1.84
N LYS A 77 10.16 0.34 1.73
CA LYS A 77 9.41 1.38 1.03
C LYS A 77 10.40 2.24 0.27
N TYR A 78 10.10 2.58 -0.98
CA TYR A 78 11.01 3.29 -1.87
C TYR A 78 12.31 2.50 -2.06
N GLY A 79 12.23 1.17 -1.99
CA GLY A 79 13.41 0.32 -2.08
C GLY A 79 14.32 0.40 -0.87
N GLN A 80 13.87 1.01 0.22
CA GLN A 80 14.69 1.22 1.42
C GLN A 80 14.08 0.59 2.65
N ASP A 81 14.94 0.18 3.56
CA ASP A 81 14.56 -0.35 4.86
C ASP A 81 14.05 0.79 5.73
N ILE A 82 12.77 0.78 6.06
CA ILE A 82 12.18 1.82 6.90
C ILE A 82 11.85 1.31 8.31
N GLY A 83 12.15 0.06 8.60
CA GLY A 83 11.90 -0.49 9.94
C GLY A 83 11.60 -1.96 9.91
N ARG A 84 11.06 -2.45 11.02
CA ARG A 84 10.71 -3.86 11.18
C ARG A 84 9.31 -4.01 11.73
N ILE A 85 8.72 -5.14 11.43
CA ILE A 85 7.41 -5.51 11.96
C ILE A 85 7.58 -5.97 13.41
N VAL A 86 6.73 -5.48 14.28
CA VAL A 86 6.73 -5.86 15.70
C VAL A 86 5.49 -6.66 16.08
N THR A 87 4.48 -6.70 15.21
CA THR A 87 3.30 -7.54 15.36
C THR A 87 3.00 -8.11 13.98
N THR A 88 2.84 -9.42 13.88
CA THR A 88 2.60 -10.09 12.61
C THR A 88 1.48 -9.43 11.82
N VAL A 89 1.68 -9.24 10.54
CA VAL A 89 0.66 -8.72 9.63
C VAL A 89 0.48 -9.67 8.47
N ARG A 90 -0.70 -9.63 7.88
CA ARG A 90 -1.01 -10.40 6.68
C ARG A 90 -1.14 -9.45 5.50
N LYS A 91 -1.00 -10.00 4.31
CA LYS A 91 -1.24 -9.23 3.10
C LYS A 91 -2.60 -8.54 3.21
N GLY A 92 -2.63 -7.25 2.95
CA GLY A 92 -3.84 -6.44 3.03
C GLY A 92 -4.06 -5.78 4.38
N ASP A 93 -3.21 -6.05 5.37
CA ASP A 93 -3.36 -5.46 6.69
C ASP A 93 -2.78 -4.06 6.74
N HIS A 94 -3.37 -3.25 7.61
CA HIS A 94 -2.92 -1.90 7.92
C HIS A 94 -1.55 -1.94 8.61
N VAL A 95 -0.60 -1.18 8.09
CA VAL A 95 0.75 -1.08 8.67
C VAL A 95 0.99 0.37 9.06
N HIS A 96 1.23 0.60 10.34
CA HIS A 96 1.49 1.95 10.83
C HIS A 96 2.28 1.81 12.15
N THR A 97 2.30 2.86 12.95
CA THR A 97 3.14 2.89 14.15
C THR A 97 2.81 1.78 15.15
N HIS A 98 1.61 1.21 15.09
CA HIS A 98 1.22 0.14 16.03
C HIS A 98 1.92 -1.20 15.74
N ASN A 99 2.37 -1.43 14.51
CA ASN A 99 3.00 -2.70 14.15
C ASN A 99 4.32 -2.55 13.38
N LEU A 100 4.76 -1.31 13.17
CA LEU A 100 6.00 -1.01 12.46
C LEU A 100 6.84 -0.08 13.33
N LYS A 101 8.10 -0.44 13.59
CA LYS A 101 9.02 0.39 14.35
C LYS A 101 10.30 0.57 13.58
N THR A 102 10.98 1.69 13.79
CA THR A 102 12.28 1.91 13.15
C THR A 102 13.30 0.97 13.77
N LYS A 103 14.36 0.68 13.04
CA LYS A 103 15.42 -0.20 13.53
C LYS A 103 16.45 0.53 14.39
N ARG A 104 16.25 1.80 14.60
CA ARG A 104 17.20 2.56 15.40
C ARG A 104 17.09 2.27 16.90
N TRP A 105 15.93 1.84 17.33
CA TRP A 105 15.69 1.48 18.72
C TRP A 105 14.60 0.38 18.81
#